data_51cacb3069d981df5a017683772dbcba
#
_entry.id   51cacb3069d981df5a017683772dbcba
#
_cell.length_a   1.000
_cell.length_b   1.000
_cell.length_c   1.000
_cell.angle_alpha   90.00
_cell.angle_beta   90.00
_cell.angle_gamma   90.00
#
_symmetry.space_group_name_H-M   'P 1'
#
loop_
_entity.id
_entity.type
_entity.pdbx_description
1 polymer ?
#
loop_
_entity_poly.entity_id
_entity_poly.type
_entity_poly.pdbx_seq_one_letter_code
_entity_poly.pdbx_strand_id
1 'polypeptide(L)'
;MDLVARRQSRFSSDRTQAEAFANGEDIMMIPMAINAGIGQLGKHGSLISKERGPNFRLSLILTDMPMALDEPNDIGVDDFCAKCQVCTNACPPGAISDHKQLVRGVDKWYVNFDKCVPYFALTHGCGICLAICPWTDPGRGKVISEKMLKRRASG
;
A
#
# COMPACT_ATOMS: atom_id res chain seq x y z
N MET A 1 -12.55 -23.70 -6.47
CA MET A 1 -11.42 -23.13 -5.70
C MET A 1 -10.20 -23.26 -6.58
N ASP A 2 -10.08 -22.36 -7.55
CA ASP A 2 -9.02 -22.40 -8.55
C ASP A 2 -7.71 -21.91 -7.92
N LEU A 3 -6.80 -22.84 -7.73
CA LEU A 3 -5.40 -22.55 -7.48
C LEU A 3 -4.86 -21.78 -8.69
N VAL A 4 -4.79 -20.45 -8.56
CA VAL A 4 -4.03 -19.64 -9.51
C VAL A 4 -2.59 -20.11 -9.43
N ALA A 5 -2.19 -20.91 -10.41
CA ALA A 5 -0.83 -21.39 -10.55
C ALA A 5 0.11 -20.18 -10.51
N ARG A 6 1.05 -20.21 -9.57
CA ARG A 6 2.16 -19.25 -9.53
C ARG A 6 2.93 -19.39 -10.84
N ARG A 7 2.70 -18.48 -11.78
CA ARG A 7 3.59 -18.32 -12.92
C ARG A 7 4.81 -17.56 -12.43
N GLN A 8 5.77 -18.27 -11.94
CA GLN A 8 7.15 -17.80 -11.96
C GLN A 8 7.61 -17.89 -13.42
N SER A 9 7.62 -16.79 -14.12
CA SER A 9 8.24 -16.73 -15.43
C SER A 9 9.68 -16.28 -15.22
N ARG A 10 10.62 -17.22 -15.40
CA ARG A 10 12.04 -16.89 -15.51
C ARG A 10 12.30 -16.56 -16.97
N PHE A 11 12.73 -15.35 -17.24
CA PHE A 11 13.24 -14.95 -18.55
C PHE A 11 14.75 -14.81 -18.42
N SER A 12 15.49 -15.59 -19.19
CA SER A 12 16.95 -15.46 -19.30
C SER A 12 17.26 -15.12 -20.75
N SER A 13 17.92 -13.99 -20.94
CA SER A 13 18.68 -13.69 -22.16
C SER A 13 20.17 -13.82 -21.83
N ASP A 14 21.03 -13.95 -22.81
CA ASP A 14 22.48 -14.10 -22.61
C ASP A 14 23.14 -12.97 -21.80
N ARG A 15 22.39 -11.91 -21.45
CA ARG A 15 22.90 -10.71 -20.77
C ARG A 15 22.12 -10.27 -19.54
N THR A 16 20.86 -10.70 -19.38
CA THR A 16 20.03 -10.26 -18.25
C THR A 16 19.16 -11.39 -17.71
N GLN A 17 18.98 -11.42 -16.40
CA GLN A 17 18.05 -12.33 -15.72
C GLN A 17 16.88 -11.52 -15.16
N ALA A 18 15.69 -12.10 -15.22
CA ALA A 18 14.49 -11.51 -14.64
C ALA A 18 13.60 -12.58 -14.01
N GLU A 19 13.09 -12.31 -12.81
CA GLU A 19 12.14 -13.16 -12.10
C GLU A 19 10.92 -12.35 -11.68
N ALA A 20 9.73 -12.78 -12.08
CA ALA A 20 8.48 -12.08 -11.81
C ALA A 20 7.74 -12.71 -10.63
N PHE A 21 7.25 -11.86 -9.72
CA PHE A 21 6.46 -12.22 -8.56
C PHE A 21 5.09 -11.55 -8.64
N ALA A 22 4.04 -12.35 -8.59
CA ALA A 22 2.67 -11.88 -8.46
C ALA A 22 2.12 -12.35 -7.11
N ASN A 23 1.57 -11.45 -6.29
CA ASN A 23 1.06 -11.73 -4.95
C ASN A 23 2.13 -12.34 -4.02
N GLY A 24 3.18 -11.58 -3.74
CA GLY A 24 4.36 -12.04 -3.03
C GLY A 24 4.11 -12.54 -1.61
N GLU A 25 4.11 -13.83 -1.43
CA GLU A 25 4.27 -14.44 -0.10
C GLU A 25 5.73 -14.40 0.33
N ASP A 26 6.65 -14.42 -0.64
CA ASP A 26 8.09 -14.46 -0.38
C ASP A 26 8.71 -13.07 -0.25
N ILE A 27 8.08 -12.02 -0.83
CA ILE A 27 8.62 -10.66 -0.84
C ILE A 27 7.55 -9.65 -0.40
N MET A 28 7.93 -8.78 0.54
CA MET A 28 7.07 -7.69 1.00
C MET A 28 7.02 -6.57 -0.04
N MET A 29 6.00 -6.55 -0.90
CA MET A 29 5.90 -5.63 -2.03
C MET A 29 5.64 -4.17 -1.62
N ILE A 30 4.95 -3.91 -0.51
CA ILE A 30 4.60 -2.54 -0.09
C ILE A 30 5.84 -1.68 0.20
N PRO A 31 6.83 -2.12 1.00
CA PRO A 31 8.06 -1.36 1.20
C PRO A 31 8.82 -1.07 -0.10
N MET A 32 8.87 -2.05 -1.01
CA MET A 32 9.53 -1.87 -2.30
C MET A 32 8.81 -0.85 -3.19
N ALA A 33 7.48 -0.89 -3.21
CA ALA A 33 6.68 0.08 -3.95
C ALA A 33 6.79 1.50 -3.39
N ILE A 34 6.96 1.65 -2.07
CA ILE A 34 7.24 2.95 -1.44
C ILE A 34 8.60 3.48 -1.89
N ASN A 35 9.64 2.63 -1.84
CA ASN A 35 10.98 3.01 -2.28
C ASN A 35 11.03 3.34 -3.77
N ALA A 36 10.21 2.69 -4.58
CA ALA A 36 10.06 2.99 -6.01
C ALA A 36 9.13 4.19 -6.31
N GLY A 37 8.76 5.01 -5.31
CA GLY A 37 7.98 6.22 -5.51
C GLY A 37 6.51 6.00 -5.95
N ILE A 38 6.00 4.76 -5.93
CA ILE A 38 4.63 4.44 -6.39
C ILE A 38 3.57 5.03 -5.46
N GLY A 39 3.87 5.17 -4.18
CA GLY A 39 2.95 5.72 -3.20
C GLY A 39 3.47 5.67 -1.77
N GLN A 40 2.59 5.91 -0.81
CA GLN A 40 2.88 5.91 0.62
C GLN A 40 1.98 4.95 1.40
N LEU A 41 2.43 4.56 2.59
CA LEU A 41 1.65 3.70 3.49
C LEU A 41 0.43 4.45 4.04
N GLY A 42 -0.75 3.92 3.80
CA GLY A 42 -1.98 4.43 4.41
C GLY A 42 -2.23 3.87 5.82
N LYS A 43 -3.10 4.54 6.60
CA LYS A 43 -3.53 4.10 7.94
C LYS A 43 -4.10 2.67 7.95
N HIS A 44 -4.76 2.27 6.89
CA HIS A 44 -5.30 0.91 6.69
C HIS A 44 -4.24 -0.16 6.35
N GLY A 45 -2.96 0.19 6.39
CA GLY A 45 -1.85 -0.76 6.17
C GLY A 45 -1.58 -1.13 4.72
N SER A 46 -2.29 -0.54 3.75
CA SER A 46 -2.03 -0.73 2.32
C SER A 46 -1.37 0.48 1.70
N LEU A 47 -0.78 0.30 0.51
CA LEU A 47 -0.19 1.37 -0.28
C LEU A 47 -1.28 2.27 -0.85
N ILE A 48 -1.05 3.58 -0.85
CA ILE A 48 -1.88 4.59 -1.51
C ILE A 48 -1.06 5.28 -2.59
N SER A 49 -1.48 5.16 -3.84
CA SER A 49 -0.90 5.93 -4.94
C SER A 49 -1.70 7.21 -5.23
N LYS A 50 -1.05 8.19 -5.84
CA LYS A 50 -1.69 9.46 -6.21
C LYS A 50 -2.78 9.29 -7.27
N GLU A 51 -2.60 8.35 -8.19
CA GLU A 51 -3.48 8.13 -9.33
C GLU A 51 -4.66 7.21 -9.03
N ARG A 52 -4.43 6.16 -8.23
CA ARG A 52 -5.37 5.07 -8.03
C ARG A 52 -5.80 4.87 -6.58
N GLY A 53 -5.32 5.71 -5.66
CA GLY A 53 -5.53 5.50 -4.23
C GLY A 53 -5.00 4.14 -3.78
N PRO A 54 -5.72 3.41 -2.91
CA PRO A 54 -5.34 2.05 -2.48
C PRO A 54 -5.90 0.94 -3.40
N ASN A 55 -6.61 1.28 -4.48
CA ASN A 55 -7.36 0.31 -5.28
C ASN A 55 -6.54 -0.19 -6.48
N PHE A 56 -5.47 -0.92 -6.23
CA PHE A 56 -4.65 -1.59 -7.25
C PHE A 56 -3.92 -2.79 -6.65
N ARG A 57 -3.36 -3.61 -7.52
CA ARG A 57 -2.51 -4.74 -7.13
C ARG A 57 -1.07 -4.48 -7.54
N LEU A 58 -0.15 -4.99 -6.74
CA LEU A 58 1.29 -4.94 -6.99
C LEU A 58 1.76 -6.24 -7.63
N SER A 59 2.70 -6.11 -8.54
CA SER A 59 3.57 -7.18 -9.01
C SER A 59 5.01 -6.69 -8.98
N LEU A 60 5.97 -7.59 -8.86
CA LEU A 60 7.38 -7.28 -8.74
C LEU A 60 8.16 -8.09 -9.79
N ILE A 61 9.14 -7.45 -10.38
CA ILE A 61 10.16 -8.11 -11.22
C ILE A 61 11.52 -7.81 -10.61
N LEU A 62 12.25 -8.85 -10.24
CA LEU A 62 13.66 -8.74 -9.89
C LEU A 62 14.50 -8.97 -11.14
N THR A 63 15.47 -8.11 -11.37
CA THR A 63 16.37 -8.21 -12.54
C THR A 63 17.75 -7.65 -12.20
N ASP A 64 18.74 -8.14 -12.89
CA ASP A 64 20.11 -7.60 -12.89
C ASP A 64 20.36 -6.55 -13.98
N MET A 65 19.30 -6.22 -14.72
CA MET A 65 19.36 -5.18 -15.76
C MET A 65 19.64 -3.80 -15.12
N PRO A 66 20.65 -3.07 -15.59
CA PRO A 66 20.89 -1.71 -15.12
C PRO A 66 19.70 -0.79 -15.50
N MET A 67 19.12 -0.15 -14.50
CA MET A 67 17.98 0.76 -14.65
C MET A 67 18.21 2.05 -13.86
N ALA A 68 17.61 3.14 -14.31
CA ALA A 68 17.47 4.33 -13.49
C ALA A 68 16.49 4.05 -12.34
N LEU A 69 16.86 4.46 -11.13
CA LEU A 69 16.02 4.27 -9.95
C LEU A 69 15.20 5.52 -9.70
N ASP A 70 13.92 5.30 -9.37
CA ASP A 70 13.05 6.36 -8.84
C ASP A 70 13.30 6.54 -7.33
N GLU A 71 13.04 7.75 -6.84
CA GLU A 71 13.10 8.06 -5.42
C GLU A 71 11.73 7.95 -4.76
N PRO A 72 11.69 7.67 -3.44
CA PRO A 72 10.45 7.71 -2.68
C PRO A 72 9.73 9.04 -2.85
N ASN A 73 8.43 9.00 -3.11
CA ASN A 73 7.63 10.18 -3.39
C ASN A 73 6.66 10.47 -2.25
N ASP A 74 6.74 11.67 -1.68
CA ASP A 74 5.80 12.13 -0.67
C ASP A 74 4.60 12.82 -1.34
N ILE A 75 3.44 12.17 -1.25
CA ILE A 75 2.18 12.64 -1.80
C ILE A 75 1.21 13.15 -0.73
N GLY A 76 1.65 13.29 0.54
CA GLY A 76 0.86 13.82 1.64
C GLY A 76 -0.13 12.83 2.27
N VAL A 77 0.06 11.54 2.09
CA VAL A 77 -0.80 10.49 2.68
C VAL A 77 -0.73 10.52 4.18
N ASP A 78 0.45 10.70 4.75
CA ASP A 78 0.64 10.70 6.20
C ASP A 78 -0.13 11.82 6.88
N ASP A 79 -0.01 13.05 6.37
CA ASP A 79 -0.74 14.22 6.88
C ASP A 79 -2.26 14.07 6.78
N PHE A 80 -2.72 13.48 5.68
CA PHE A 80 -4.13 13.20 5.50
C PHE A 80 -4.61 12.14 6.48
N CYS A 81 -3.91 11.03 6.59
CA CYS A 81 -4.26 9.91 7.45
C CYS A 81 -4.23 10.28 8.94
N ALA A 82 -3.36 11.21 9.35
CA ALA A 82 -3.30 11.69 10.73
C ALA A 82 -4.63 12.25 11.23
N LYS A 83 -5.39 12.91 10.34
CA LYS A 83 -6.70 13.51 10.67
C LYS A 83 -7.90 12.69 10.20
N CYS A 84 -7.70 11.76 9.27
CA CYS A 84 -8.77 10.94 8.71
C CYS A 84 -9.02 9.72 9.59
N GLN A 85 -10.29 9.49 9.96
CA GLN A 85 -10.72 8.36 10.79
C GLN A 85 -11.66 7.39 10.05
N VAL A 86 -11.82 7.56 8.74
CA VAL A 86 -12.83 6.81 7.97
C VAL A 86 -12.59 5.30 8.05
N CYS A 87 -11.37 4.83 7.74
CA CYS A 87 -11.06 3.40 7.80
C CYS A 87 -11.01 2.84 9.23
N THR A 88 -10.62 3.65 10.22
CA THR A 88 -10.64 3.27 11.64
C THR A 88 -12.06 2.99 12.10
N ASN A 89 -12.98 3.95 11.85
CA ASN A 89 -14.37 3.87 12.31
C ASN A 89 -15.18 2.77 11.59
N ALA A 90 -14.82 2.47 10.35
CA ALA A 90 -15.55 1.49 9.55
C ALA A 90 -14.96 0.07 9.63
N CYS A 91 -13.88 -0.15 10.37
CA CYS A 91 -13.27 -1.47 10.51
C CYS A 91 -14.08 -2.34 11.46
N PRO A 92 -14.79 -3.41 10.99
CA PRO A 92 -15.67 -4.18 11.86
C PRO A 92 -14.95 -4.82 13.04
N PRO A 93 -13.76 -5.44 12.90
CA PRO A 93 -13.03 -6.00 14.02
C PRO A 93 -12.25 -4.95 14.84
N GLY A 94 -12.30 -3.65 14.49
CA GLY A 94 -11.54 -2.60 15.18
C GLY A 94 -10.02 -2.81 15.12
N ALA A 95 -9.52 -3.25 13.96
CA ALA A 95 -8.11 -3.59 13.78
C ALA A 95 -7.23 -2.39 13.41
N ILE A 96 -7.82 -1.25 13.04
CA ILE A 96 -7.10 -0.06 12.56
C ILE A 96 -7.13 1.01 13.64
N SER A 97 -5.95 1.34 14.17
CA SER A 97 -5.78 2.39 15.19
C SER A 97 -6.02 3.78 14.62
N ASP A 98 -6.46 4.71 15.45
CA ASP A 98 -6.63 6.13 15.13
C ASP A 98 -5.31 6.90 15.10
N HIS A 99 -4.25 6.35 15.70
CA HIS A 99 -2.91 6.93 15.77
C HIS A 99 -1.84 5.94 15.33
N LYS A 100 -0.64 6.45 15.06
CA LYS A 100 0.54 5.62 14.80
C LYS A 100 0.92 4.83 16.04
N GLN A 101 1.57 3.71 15.84
CA GLN A 101 2.03 2.82 16.89
C GLN A 101 3.52 2.55 16.74
N LEU A 102 4.22 2.43 17.86
CA LEU A 102 5.61 2.01 17.87
C LEU A 102 5.69 0.51 17.58
N VAL A 103 6.06 0.15 16.35
CA VAL A 103 6.17 -1.24 15.91
C VAL A 103 7.60 -1.52 15.47
N ARG A 104 8.29 -2.41 16.22
CA ARG A 104 9.69 -2.78 15.95
C ARG A 104 10.62 -1.55 15.90
N GLY A 105 10.43 -0.61 16.83
CA GLY A 105 11.24 0.60 16.94
C GLY A 105 10.90 1.72 15.94
N VAL A 106 9.85 1.57 15.14
CA VAL A 106 9.41 2.58 14.16
C VAL A 106 7.98 3.02 14.47
N ASP A 107 7.76 4.32 14.58
CA ASP A 107 6.40 4.91 14.71
C ASP A 107 5.72 4.94 13.33
N LYS A 108 4.71 4.09 13.14
CA LYS A 108 4.04 3.91 11.86
C LYS A 108 2.56 3.54 11.99
N TRP A 109 1.83 3.74 10.91
CA TRP A 109 0.50 3.15 10.77
C TRP A 109 0.60 1.63 10.83
N TYR A 110 -0.22 1.03 11.67
CA TYR A 110 -0.21 -0.41 11.91
C TYR A 110 -1.64 -0.94 12.02
N VAL A 111 -1.86 -2.05 11.35
CA VAL A 111 -3.12 -2.83 11.46
C VAL A 111 -2.86 -3.99 12.41
N ASN A 112 -3.69 -4.15 13.42
CA ASN A 112 -3.64 -5.29 14.31
C ASN A 112 -4.12 -6.55 13.55
N PHE A 113 -3.17 -7.37 13.12
CA PHE A 113 -3.45 -8.57 12.32
C PHE A 113 -4.18 -9.65 13.12
N ASP A 114 -4.00 -9.72 14.44
CA ASP A 114 -4.71 -10.70 15.28
C ASP A 114 -6.21 -10.42 15.29
N LYS A 115 -6.62 -9.17 15.09
CA LYS A 115 -8.02 -8.78 14.91
C LYS A 115 -8.47 -8.85 13.46
N CYS A 116 -7.63 -8.43 12.52
CA CYS A 116 -7.98 -8.32 11.10
C CYS A 116 -8.12 -9.69 10.44
N VAL A 117 -7.12 -10.57 10.61
CA VAL A 117 -7.01 -11.83 9.86
C VAL A 117 -8.18 -12.78 10.12
N PRO A 118 -8.65 -13.01 11.37
CA PRO A 118 -9.81 -13.88 11.59
C PRO A 118 -11.07 -13.36 10.89
N TYR A 119 -11.31 -12.06 10.94
CA TYR A 119 -12.46 -11.46 10.25
C TYR A 119 -12.31 -11.51 8.73
N PHE A 120 -11.11 -11.23 8.22
CA PHE A 120 -10.80 -11.32 6.80
C PHE A 120 -11.02 -12.73 6.25
N ALA A 121 -10.57 -13.76 6.98
CA ALA A 121 -10.76 -15.15 6.59
C ALA A 121 -12.25 -15.55 6.63
N LEU A 122 -12.98 -15.16 7.68
CA LEU A 122 -14.39 -15.46 7.84
C LEU A 122 -15.27 -14.86 6.73
N THR A 123 -14.89 -13.68 6.22
CA THR A 123 -15.63 -12.95 5.18
C THR A 123 -15.11 -13.23 3.77
N HIS A 124 -14.22 -14.20 3.59
CA HIS A 124 -13.60 -14.53 2.30
C HIS A 124 -12.89 -13.35 1.62
N GLY A 125 -12.32 -12.45 2.42
CA GLY A 125 -11.61 -11.28 1.95
C GLY A 125 -12.35 -9.97 2.22
N CYS A 126 -12.12 -9.38 3.40
CA CYS A 126 -12.62 -8.05 3.73
C CYS A 126 -11.76 -6.98 3.05
N GLY A 127 -12.37 -6.00 2.39
CA GLY A 127 -11.71 -4.85 1.77
C GLY A 127 -12.35 -3.51 2.13
N ILE A 128 -13.20 -3.46 3.16
CA ILE A 128 -14.00 -2.28 3.54
C ILE A 128 -13.11 -1.05 3.71
N CYS A 129 -11.98 -1.16 4.43
CA CYS A 129 -11.08 -0.04 4.67
C CYS A 129 -10.46 0.55 3.40
N LEU A 130 -10.28 -0.26 2.35
CA LEU A 130 -9.79 0.19 1.05
C LEU A 130 -10.94 0.83 0.24
N ALA A 131 -12.12 0.19 0.24
CA ALA A 131 -13.27 0.64 -0.54
C ALA A 131 -13.77 2.03 -0.11
N ILE A 132 -13.79 2.31 1.20
CA ILE A 132 -14.27 3.60 1.73
C ILE A 132 -13.18 4.66 1.84
N CYS A 133 -11.93 4.34 1.52
CA CYS A 133 -10.84 5.29 1.62
C CYS A 133 -11.09 6.48 0.69
N PRO A 134 -11.00 7.74 1.17
CA PRO A 134 -11.23 8.92 0.33
C PRO A 134 -10.29 9.04 -0.88
N TRP A 135 -9.17 8.33 -0.86
CA TRP A 135 -8.24 8.25 -1.98
C TRP A 135 -8.69 7.29 -3.09
N THR A 136 -9.71 6.45 -2.83
CA THR A 136 -10.19 5.44 -3.79
C THR A 136 -10.98 6.06 -4.94
N ASP A 137 -11.63 7.20 -4.71
CA ASP A 137 -12.43 7.86 -5.74
C ASP A 137 -11.56 8.33 -6.92
N PRO A 138 -11.96 8.08 -8.16
CA PRO A 138 -11.19 8.46 -9.35
C PRO A 138 -10.87 9.97 -9.36
N GLY A 139 -9.59 10.30 -9.56
CA GLY A 139 -9.10 11.68 -9.63
C GLY A 139 -8.96 12.40 -8.28
N ARG A 140 -9.56 11.89 -7.21
CA ARG A 140 -9.56 12.55 -5.90
C ARG A 140 -8.19 12.51 -5.23
N GLY A 141 -7.39 11.49 -5.49
CA GLY A 141 -6.04 11.38 -4.93
C GLY A 141 -5.13 12.54 -5.32
N LYS A 142 -5.21 13.04 -6.55
CA LYS A 142 -4.45 14.22 -7.01
C LYS A 142 -4.86 15.47 -6.22
N VAL A 143 -6.15 15.70 -6.06
CA VAL A 143 -6.69 16.85 -5.33
C VAL A 143 -6.30 16.82 -3.85
N ILE A 144 -6.40 15.65 -3.21
CA ILE A 144 -6.00 15.48 -1.80
C ILE A 144 -4.50 15.73 -1.65
N SER A 145 -3.68 15.14 -2.51
CA SER A 145 -2.22 15.31 -2.51
C SER A 145 -1.84 16.78 -2.59
N GLU A 146 -2.33 17.50 -3.58
CA GLU A 146 -2.07 18.94 -3.76
C GLU A 146 -2.47 19.76 -2.54
N LYS A 147 -3.64 19.46 -1.96
CA LYS A 147 -4.12 20.15 -0.76
C LYS A 147 -3.23 19.91 0.46
N MET A 148 -2.74 18.67 0.65
CA MET A 148 -1.87 18.34 1.79
C MET A 148 -0.50 18.98 1.64
N LEU A 149 0.11 18.90 0.46
CA LEU A 149 1.41 19.51 0.19
C LEU A 149 1.38 21.03 0.29
N LYS A 150 0.33 21.69 -0.22
CA LYS A 150 0.14 23.14 -0.06
C LYS A 150 0.02 23.56 1.41
N ARG A 151 -0.72 22.82 2.22
CA ARG A 151 -0.85 23.11 3.67
C ARG A 151 0.49 23.01 4.40
N ARG A 152 1.32 22.03 4.05
CA ARG A 152 2.64 21.87 4.64
C ARG A 152 3.58 23.02 4.26
N ALA A 153 3.48 23.53 3.04
CA ALA A 153 4.30 24.64 2.57
C ALA A 153 3.88 26.00 3.17
N SER A 154 2.66 26.12 3.71
CA SER A 154 2.11 27.37 4.29
C SER A 154 2.13 27.42 5.82
N GLY A 155 2.57 26.40 6.50
CA GLY A 155 2.70 26.31 7.96
C GLY A 155 4.12 26.22 8.42
#